data_19f954d1953461f9aba92e55d592fd37
#
_entry.id   19f954d1953461f9aba92e55d592fd37
#
_cell.length_a   1.000
_cell.length_b   1.000
_cell.length_c   1.000
_cell.angle_alpha   90.00
_cell.angle_beta   90.00
_cell.angle_gamma   90.00
#
_symmetry.space_group_name_H-M   'P 1'
#
loop_
_entity.id
_entity.type
_entity.pdbx_description
1 polymer ?
#
loop_
_entity_poly.entity_id
_entity_poly.type
_entity_poly.pdbx_seq_one_letter_code
_entity_poly.pdbx_strand_id
1 'polypeptide(L)'
;MNKNDKAFRIDVVDVGSLSATPETTHYPMALASLKAGKNVFLEKPISTTLEEAEELISESIKNNVKFTIGYSQRFNAKYAYVKKSLQENIIGEPVTCLVSRHITRELGEKISGRTALSPAAMESTHDLDFLLWCLQPRKPVKVYSQTAGKLFSKKSNTPDHQWIIVTLDDGMTITVGGGWILPLGYPNYSHTWIEVIGTDGSLFIDDSHKDVHLNTVKDGIRYPMSSMPGEPVEHTHAGPMHEETMHFINAVATNKPVLVKPEEAKAVMELYIAADLSAERGEPITLPRNK
;
A
#
# COMPACT_ATOMS: atom_id res chain seq x y z
N MET A 1 28.99 -11.25 -31.37
CA MET A 1 28.25 -11.53 -30.12
C MET A 1 29.08 -10.96 -28.97
N ASN A 2 28.59 -9.87 -28.38
CA ASN A 2 29.29 -9.15 -27.30
C ASN A 2 29.21 -9.97 -26.01
N LYS A 3 30.35 -10.30 -25.38
CA LYS A 3 30.46 -11.09 -24.15
C LYS A 3 29.94 -10.39 -22.89
N ASN A 4 29.14 -9.34 -23.01
CA ASN A 4 28.63 -8.52 -21.89
C ASN A 4 27.11 -8.58 -21.68
N ASP A 5 26.39 -9.45 -22.36
CA ASP A 5 24.98 -9.66 -22.07
C ASP A 5 24.83 -10.54 -20.81
N LYS A 6 25.01 -9.91 -19.63
CA LYS A 6 24.60 -10.52 -18.38
C LYS A 6 23.08 -10.57 -18.36
N ALA A 7 22.50 -11.74 -18.60
CA ALA A 7 21.09 -11.96 -18.38
C ALA A 7 20.78 -11.67 -16.90
N PHE A 8 19.88 -10.72 -16.65
CA PHE A 8 19.40 -10.42 -15.29
C PHE A 8 18.37 -11.50 -14.90
N ARG A 9 18.47 -11.97 -13.66
CA ARG A 9 17.48 -12.90 -13.09
C ARG A 9 16.56 -12.11 -12.19
N ILE A 10 15.28 -12.09 -12.54
CA ILE A 10 14.20 -11.42 -11.82
C ILE A 10 13.12 -12.47 -11.55
N ASP A 11 12.67 -12.55 -10.32
CA ASP A 11 11.45 -13.25 -9.94
C ASP A 11 10.41 -12.21 -9.50
N VAL A 12 9.21 -12.34 -10.03
CA VAL A 12 8.05 -11.59 -9.62
C VAL A 12 7.18 -12.55 -8.82
N VAL A 13 7.05 -12.28 -7.53
CA VAL A 13 6.23 -13.06 -6.62
C VAL A 13 4.92 -12.32 -6.43
N ASP A 14 3.87 -12.88 -6.98
CA ASP A 14 2.52 -12.35 -7.00
C ASP A 14 2.39 -11.02 -7.77
N VAL A 15 1.90 -11.09 -9.00
CA VAL A 15 1.61 -9.89 -9.81
C VAL A 15 0.15 -9.54 -9.57
N GLY A 16 -0.08 -8.56 -8.72
CA GLY A 16 -1.37 -8.00 -8.31
C GLY A 16 -2.52 -8.11 -9.29
N SER A 17 -3.10 -9.28 -9.38
CA SER A 17 -4.38 -9.50 -10.02
C SER A 17 -5.35 -10.08 -8.98
N LEU A 18 -6.64 -10.04 -9.28
CA LEU A 18 -7.70 -10.62 -8.45
C LEU A 18 -7.54 -12.15 -8.20
N SER A 19 -6.50 -12.76 -8.73
CA SER A 19 -6.10 -14.17 -8.58
C SER A 19 -4.79 -14.36 -7.80
N ALA A 20 -4.39 -13.36 -7.04
CA ALA A 20 -3.17 -13.35 -6.22
C ALA A 20 -3.04 -14.59 -5.32
N THR A 21 -1.81 -15.05 -5.14
CA THR A 21 -1.48 -16.07 -4.14
C THR A 21 -1.85 -15.58 -2.73
N PRO A 22 -2.23 -16.47 -1.81
CA PRO A 22 -2.47 -16.07 -0.42
C PRO A 22 -1.25 -15.40 0.18
N GLU A 23 -1.45 -14.34 0.98
CA GLU A 23 -0.39 -13.56 1.63
C GLU A 23 0.57 -14.43 2.45
N THR A 24 0.10 -15.57 2.95
CA THR A 24 0.90 -16.58 3.66
C THR A 24 1.95 -17.26 2.79
N THR A 25 1.85 -17.17 1.45
CA THR A 25 2.81 -17.76 0.52
C THR A 25 3.92 -16.79 0.10
N HIS A 26 3.78 -15.49 0.40
CA HIS A 26 4.75 -14.47 0.05
C HIS A 26 6.14 -14.78 0.61
N TYR A 27 6.22 -15.02 1.92
CA TYR A 27 7.48 -15.31 2.59
C TYR A 27 8.24 -16.52 2.02
N PRO A 28 7.67 -17.74 1.95
CA PRO A 28 8.44 -18.90 1.47
C PRO A 28 8.88 -18.76 0.01
N MET A 29 8.07 -18.14 -0.84
CA MET A 29 8.41 -17.94 -2.26
C MET A 29 9.51 -16.88 -2.43
N ALA A 30 9.38 -15.74 -1.77
CA ALA A 30 10.38 -14.68 -1.81
C ALA A 30 11.72 -15.17 -1.22
N LEU A 31 11.69 -15.88 -0.09
CA LEU A 31 12.90 -16.43 0.53
C LEU A 31 13.65 -17.39 -0.39
N ALA A 32 12.91 -18.30 -1.05
CA ALA A 32 13.51 -19.24 -2.01
C ALA A 32 14.18 -18.50 -3.17
N SER A 33 13.55 -17.46 -3.71
CA SER A 33 14.07 -16.66 -4.81
C SER A 33 15.30 -15.84 -4.39
N LEU A 34 15.25 -15.20 -3.21
CA LEU A 34 16.39 -14.46 -2.65
C LEU A 34 17.61 -15.37 -2.40
N LYS A 35 17.40 -16.55 -1.80
CA LYS A 35 18.44 -17.58 -1.60
C LYS A 35 19.02 -18.09 -2.91
N ALA A 36 18.24 -18.10 -4.00
CA ALA A 36 18.72 -18.43 -5.34
C ALA A 36 19.45 -17.26 -6.03
N GLY A 37 19.70 -16.15 -5.35
CA GLY A 37 20.41 -14.98 -5.86
C GLY A 37 19.63 -14.22 -6.94
N LYS A 38 18.29 -14.23 -6.88
CA LYS A 38 17.44 -13.49 -7.81
C LYS A 38 17.01 -12.14 -7.23
N ASN A 39 16.85 -11.16 -8.12
CA ASN A 39 16.19 -9.91 -7.75
C ASN A 39 14.69 -10.16 -7.62
N VAL A 40 14.05 -9.67 -6.55
CA VAL A 40 12.67 -10.03 -6.22
C VAL A 40 11.78 -8.79 -6.17
N PHE A 41 10.69 -8.82 -6.91
CA PHE A 41 9.53 -7.95 -6.76
C PHE A 41 8.44 -8.75 -6.06
N LEU A 42 8.01 -8.29 -4.89
CA LEU A 42 7.01 -8.96 -4.06
C LEU A 42 5.80 -8.05 -3.83
N GLU A 43 4.60 -8.59 -4.01
CA GLU A 43 3.39 -7.88 -3.63
C GLU A 43 3.30 -7.66 -2.11
N LYS A 44 2.53 -6.63 -1.74
CA LYS A 44 2.21 -6.34 -0.34
C LYS A 44 1.21 -7.39 0.22
N PRO A 45 1.27 -7.71 1.52
CA PRO A 45 2.29 -7.32 2.48
C PRO A 45 3.60 -8.08 2.25
N ILE A 46 4.71 -7.54 2.75
CA ILE A 46 6.05 -8.16 2.63
C ILE A 46 6.08 -9.58 3.21
N SER A 47 5.30 -9.82 4.28
CA SER A 47 5.14 -11.11 4.97
C SER A 47 3.94 -11.03 5.91
N THR A 48 3.72 -12.08 6.71
CA THR A 48 2.68 -12.12 7.74
C THR A 48 3.21 -11.84 9.16
N THR A 49 4.53 -11.91 9.36
CA THR A 49 5.19 -11.59 10.64
C THR A 49 6.41 -10.68 10.44
N LEU A 50 6.78 -9.91 11.47
CA LEU A 50 7.95 -9.03 11.40
C LEU A 50 9.26 -9.81 11.30
N GLU A 51 9.32 -10.97 11.91
CA GLU A 51 10.47 -11.90 11.87
C GLU A 51 10.72 -12.38 10.44
N GLU A 52 9.66 -12.77 9.71
CA GLU A 52 9.74 -13.15 8.30
C GLU A 52 10.22 -11.98 7.43
N ALA A 53 9.70 -10.76 7.68
CA ALA A 53 10.14 -9.56 6.97
C ALA A 53 11.65 -9.28 7.20
N GLU A 54 12.12 -9.43 8.45
CA GLU A 54 13.54 -9.27 8.81
C GLU A 54 14.42 -10.30 8.10
N GLU A 55 13.99 -11.56 8.03
CA GLU A 55 14.73 -12.60 7.31
C GLU A 55 14.82 -12.31 5.81
N LEU A 56 13.71 -11.91 5.17
CA LEU A 56 13.72 -11.54 3.75
C LEU A 56 14.68 -10.37 3.46
N ILE A 57 14.64 -9.33 4.29
CA ILE A 57 15.54 -8.18 4.17
C ILE A 57 17.00 -8.62 4.32
N SER A 58 17.29 -9.39 5.36
CA SER A 58 18.65 -9.90 5.63
C SER A 58 19.17 -10.77 4.50
N GLU A 59 18.35 -11.65 3.94
CA GLU A 59 18.73 -12.53 2.86
C GLU A 59 18.97 -11.76 1.55
N SER A 60 18.19 -10.71 1.27
CA SER A 60 18.41 -9.84 0.11
C SER A 60 19.76 -9.11 0.18
N ILE A 61 20.13 -8.62 1.36
CA ILE A 61 21.41 -7.95 1.61
C ILE A 61 22.57 -8.95 1.46
N LYS A 62 22.45 -10.11 2.09
CA LYS A 62 23.47 -11.18 2.07
C LYS A 62 23.78 -11.65 0.64
N ASN A 63 22.77 -11.77 -0.20
CA ASN A 63 22.93 -12.19 -1.61
C ASN A 63 23.19 -11.01 -2.56
N ASN A 64 23.25 -9.77 -2.05
CA ASN A 64 23.46 -8.56 -2.84
C ASN A 64 22.50 -8.46 -4.03
N VAL A 65 21.22 -8.73 -3.81
CA VAL A 65 20.14 -8.64 -4.80
C VAL A 65 19.17 -7.51 -4.47
N LYS A 66 18.47 -7.01 -5.49
CA LYS A 66 17.44 -6.01 -5.30
C LYS A 66 16.16 -6.68 -4.85
N PHE A 67 15.54 -6.09 -3.83
CA PHE A 67 14.27 -6.52 -3.27
C PHE A 67 13.35 -5.31 -3.12
N THR A 68 12.13 -5.38 -3.62
CA THR A 68 11.13 -4.31 -3.53
C THR A 68 9.75 -4.89 -3.25
N ILE A 69 8.89 -4.06 -2.68
CA ILE A 69 7.52 -4.41 -2.32
C ILE A 69 6.54 -3.58 -3.15
N GLY A 70 5.44 -4.18 -3.57
CA GLY A 70 4.41 -3.63 -4.44
C GLY A 70 3.54 -2.54 -3.78
N TYR A 71 4.12 -1.36 -3.55
CA TYR A 71 3.37 -0.17 -3.15
C TYR A 71 3.19 0.77 -4.34
N SER A 72 2.34 0.35 -5.27
CA SER A 72 2.11 0.99 -6.57
C SER A 72 1.66 2.45 -6.48
N GLN A 73 1.09 2.89 -5.36
CA GLN A 73 0.68 4.29 -5.18
C GLN A 73 1.82 5.29 -5.35
N ARG A 74 3.05 4.94 -4.97
CA ARG A 74 4.23 5.81 -5.16
C ARG A 74 4.50 6.12 -6.64
N PHE A 75 3.95 5.32 -7.56
CA PHE A 75 4.09 5.46 -9.02
C PHE A 75 2.88 6.16 -9.67
N ASN A 76 1.87 6.52 -8.90
CA ASN A 76 0.78 7.35 -9.38
C ASN A 76 1.21 8.82 -9.43
N ALA A 77 1.03 9.46 -10.57
CA ALA A 77 1.45 10.85 -10.79
C ALA A 77 0.84 11.84 -9.78
N LYS A 78 -0.42 11.64 -9.37
CA LYS A 78 -1.09 12.47 -8.36
C LYS A 78 -0.39 12.38 -7.00
N TYR A 79 -0.05 11.16 -6.57
CA TYR A 79 0.62 10.91 -5.29
C TYR A 79 2.09 11.37 -5.31
N ALA A 80 2.78 11.15 -6.42
CA ALA A 80 4.13 11.66 -6.62
C ALA A 80 4.17 13.21 -6.58
N TYR A 81 3.12 13.87 -7.09
CA TYR A 81 2.99 15.33 -7.01
C TYR A 81 2.85 15.82 -5.55
N VAL A 82 2.10 15.11 -4.71
CA VAL A 82 2.02 15.43 -3.27
C VAL A 82 3.40 15.34 -2.62
N LYS A 83 4.14 14.24 -2.86
CA LYS A 83 5.51 14.08 -2.36
C LYS A 83 6.41 15.24 -2.78
N LYS A 84 6.39 15.59 -4.07
CA LYS A 84 7.17 16.71 -4.62
C LYS A 84 6.79 18.03 -3.94
N SER A 85 5.49 18.31 -3.82
CA SER A 85 4.99 19.55 -3.22
C SER A 85 5.45 19.74 -1.77
N LEU A 86 5.48 18.65 -0.99
CA LEU A 86 5.99 18.67 0.37
C LEU A 86 7.50 18.88 0.41
N GLN A 87 8.25 18.23 -0.48
CA GLN A 87 9.70 18.43 -0.58
C GLN A 87 10.10 19.84 -1.02
N GLU A 88 9.29 20.46 -1.85
CA GLU A 88 9.48 21.84 -2.34
C GLU A 88 8.86 22.89 -1.41
N ASN A 89 8.29 22.46 -0.27
CA ASN A 89 7.66 23.31 0.74
C ASN A 89 6.54 24.21 0.18
N ILE A 90 5.77 23.72 -0.82
CA ILE A 90 4.73 24.51 -1.51
C ILE A 90 3.57 24.89 -0.57
N ILE A 91 3.25 24.03 0.39
CA ILE A 91 2.16 24.24 1.35
C ILE A 91 2.66 24.60 2.76
N GLY A 92 3.95 24.96 2.89
CA GLY A 92 4.60 25.16 4.18
C GLY A 92 4.81 23.86 4.95
N GLU A 93 4.97 23.94 6.27
CA GLU A 93 5.12 22.78 7.14
C GLU A 93 3.82 21.99 7.22
N PRO A 94 3.84 20.67 6.98
CA PRO A 94 2.66 19.83 7.13
C PRO A 94 2.17 19.80 8.58
N VAL A 95 0.88 20.05 8.77
CA VAL A 95 0.21 20.11 10.09
C VAL A 95 -0.54 18.81 10.35
N THR A 96 -1.29 18.32 9.35
CA THR A 96 -2.06 17.08 9.44
C THR A 96 -2.34 16.49 8.08
N CYS A 97 -2.56 15.19 8.05
CA CYS A 97 -3.05 14.47 6.87
C CYS A 97 -4.24 13.59 7.23
N LEU A 98 -5.17 13.47 6.30
CA LEU A 98 -6.27 12.50 6.37
C LEU A 98 -6.34 11.72 5.08
N VAL A 99 -6.45 10.40 5.20
CA VAL A 99 -6.82 9.52 4.09
C VAL A 99 -8.04 8.69 4.48
N SER A 100 -9.04 8.69 3.62
CA SER A 100 -10.23 7.85 3.74
C SER A 100 -10.33 7.01 2.47
N ARG A 101 -10.10 5.69 2.61
CA ARG A 101 -10.19 4.73 1.52
C ARG A 101 -11.20 3.64 1.85
N HIS A 102 -12.27 3.60 1.10
CA HIS A 102 -13.28 2.56 1.22
C HIS A 102 -13.44 1.81 -0.10
N ILE A 103 -13.62 0.51 -0.01
CA ILE A 103 -13.91 -0.34 -1.17
C ILE A 103 -15.32 -0.94 -1.05
N THR A 104 -15.77 -1.55 -2.14
CA THR A 104 -17.10 -2.17 -2.18
C THR A 104 -17.17 -3.44 -1.34
N ARG A 105 -18.37 -3.74 -0.82
CA ARG A 105 -18.67 -4.98 -0.09
C ARG A 105 -18.39 -6.22 -0.91
N GLU A 106 -18.60 -6.17 -2.23
CA GLU A 106 -18.32 -7.29 -3.12
C GLU A 106 -16.83 -7.68 -3.10
N LEU A 107 -15.94 -6.68 -3.18
CA LEU A 107 -14.51 -6.91 -3.09
C LEU A 107 -14.11 -7.34 -1.65
N GLY A 108 -14.73 -6.73 -0.65
CA GLY A 108 -14.53 -7.09 0.76
C GLY A 108 -14.92 -8.55 1.07
N GLU A 109 -16.00 -9.05 0.46
CA GLU A 109 -16.41 -10.45 0.62
C GLU A 109 -15.38 -11.42 0.02
N LYS A 110 -14.79 -11.09 -1.13
CA LYS A 110 -13.70 -11.86 -1.73
C LYS A 110 -12.44 -11.84 -0.86
N ILE A 111 -12.07 -10.69 -0.29
CA ILE A 111 -10.91 -10.54 0.59
C ILE A 111 -11.11 -11.30 1.89
N SER A 112 -12.21 -11.07 2.60
CA SER A 112 -12.50 -11.69 3.90
C SER A 112 -12.66 -13.21 3.83
N GLY A 113 -13.02 -13.75 2.67
CA GLY A 113 -13.04 -15.20 2.42
C GLY A 113 -11.66 -15.82 2.18
N ARG A 114 -10.64 -15.00 1.89
CA ARG A 114 -9.28 -15.45 1.56
C ARG A 114 -8.30 -15.31 2.72
N THR A 115 -8.41 -14.23 3.47
CA THR A 115 -7.45 -13.87 4.52
C THR A 115 -8.15 -13.37 5.78
N ALA A 116 -7.51 -13.58 6.93
CA ALA A 116 -7.92 -13.01 8.21
C ALA A 116 -7.25 -11.67 8.54
N LEU A 117 -6.54 -11.06 7.57
CA LEU A 117 -5.89 -9.78 7.77
C LEU A 117 -6.91 -8.65 7.93
N SER A 118 -6.56 -7.67 8.76
CA SER A 118 -7.39 -6.50 9.08
C SER A 118 -7.53 -5.55 7.90
N PRO A 119 -8.51 -4.60 7.93
CA PRO A 119 -8.55 -3.49 7.00
C PRO A 119 -7.27 -2.65 6.98
N ALA A 120 -6.57 -2.54 8.12
CA ALA A 120 -5.28 -1.86 8.19
C ALA A 120 -4.22 -2.54 7.33
N ALA A 121 -4.08 -3.86 7.44
CA ALA A 121 -3.10 -4.65 6.71
C ALA A 121 -3.44 -4.78 5.21
N MET A 122 -4.73 -4.84 4.86
CA MET A 122 -5.16 -5.08 3.47
C MET A 122 -5.32 -3.81 2.65
N GLU A 123 -5.94 -2.76 3.22
CA GLU A 123 -6.30 -1.53 2.50
C GLU A 123 -5.49 -0.33 2.98
N SER A 124 -5.51 -0.02 4.28
CA SER A 124 -4.83 1.18 4.80
C SER A 124 -3.31 1.10 4.69
N THR A 125 -2.74 -0.10 4.51
CA THR A 125 -1.29 -0.29 4.29
C THR A 125 -0.77 0.55 3.13
N HIS A 126 -1.55 0.71 2.05
CA HIS A 126 -1.19 1.55 0.91
C HIS A 126 -1.09 3.03 1.28
N ASP A 127 -2.01 3.50 2.11
CA ASP A 127 -2.09 4.90 2.52
C ASP A 127 -1.08 5.22 3.61
N LEU A 128 -0.83 4.28 4.51
CA LEU A 128 0.24 4.39 5.50
C LEU A 128 1.61 4.47 4.81
N ASP A 129 1.86 3.60 3.82
CA ASP A 129 3.08 3.65 3.02
C ASP A 129 3.24 5.00 2.31
N PHE A 130 2.19 5.45 1.62
CA PHE A 130 2.18 6.71 0.90
C PHE A 130 2.48 7.90 1.83
N LEU A 131 1.79 7.99 2.97
CA LEU A 131 1.98 9.10 3.91
C LEU A 131 3.37 9.06 4.55
N LEU A 132 3.84 7.91 5.02
CA LEU A 132 5.18 7.79 5.57
C LEU A 132 6.26 8.14 4.55
N TRP A 133 6.09 7.72 3.30
CA TRP A 133 6.99 8.12 2.21
C TRP A 133 6.98 9.63 1.95
N CYS A 134 5.80 10.25 1.93
CA CYS A 134 5.67 11.69 1.72
C CYS A 134 6.27 12.51 2.85
N LEU A 135 6.11 12.07 4.09
CA LEU A 135 6.47 12.80 5.30
C LEU A 135 7.88 12.51 5.84
N GLN A 136 8.67 11.70 5.11
CA GLN A 136 10.08 11.49 5.49
C GLN A 136 10.80 12.83 5.73
N PRO A 137 11.67 12.94 6.77
CA PRO A 137 12.21 11.84 7.60
C PRO A 137 11.40 11.53 8.89
N ARG A 138 10.22 12.10 9.06
CA ARG A 138 9.35 11.91 10.25
C ARG A 138 9.03 10.44 10.47
N LYS A 139 8.93 10.05 11.75
CA LYS A 139 8.69 8.66 12.16
C LYS A 139 7.46 8.55 13.04
N PRO A 140 6.65 7.49 12.90
CA PRO A 140 5.56 7.23 13.81
C PRO A 140 6.08 6.89 15.21
N VAL A 141 5.51 7.52 16.26
CA VAL A 141 5.87 7.29 17.66
C VAL A 141 4.71 6.75 18.49
N LYS A 142 3.47 6.94 18.03
CA LYS A 142 2.27 6.47 18.73
C LYS A 142 1.14 6.21 17.73
N VAL A 143 0.37 5.17 17.95
CA VAL A 143 -0.81 4.83 17.15
C VAL A 143 -2.00 4.52 18.06
N TYR A 144 -3.18 5.03 17.68
CA TYR A 144 -4.46 4.65 18.24
C TYR A 144 -5.39 4.22 17.10
N SER A 145 -6.15 3.15 17.33
CA SER A 145 -7.01 2.62 16.30
C SER A 145 -8.31 2.08 16.87
N GLN A 146 -9.37 2.14 16.05
CA GLN A 146 -10.65 1.52 16.33
C GLN A 146 -11.19 0.81 15.11
N THR A 147 -11.82 -0.34 15.33
CA THR A 147 -12.48 -1.14 14.30
C THR A 147 -13.99 -1.12 14.46
N ALA A 148 -14.69 -1.36 13.36
CA ALA A 148 -16.13 -1.59 13.36
C ALA A 148 -16.47 -2.83 12.52
N GLY A 149 -17.44 -3.61 13.02
CA GLY A 149 -17.91 -4.83 12.36
C GLY A 149 -19.44 -4.89 12.37
N LYS A 150 -20.08 -4.69 11.23
CA LYS A 150 -21.54 -4.73 11.05
C LYS A 150 -21.99 -5.54 9.84
N LEU A 151 -21.05 -5.84 8.92
CA LEU A 151 -21.34 -6.46 7.62
C LEU A 151 -20.82 -7.89 7.54
N PHE A 152 -19.50 -8.06 7.51
CA PHE A 152 -18.82 -9.35 7.33
C PHE A 152 -18.28 -9.94 8.62
N SER A 153 -18.03 -9.13 9.63
CA SER A 153 -17.39 -9.54 10.88
C SER A 153 -18.04 -10.75 11.56
N LYS A 154 -19.36 -10.96 11.35
CA LYS A 154 -20.07 -12.15 11.85
C LYS A 154 -19.72 -13.43 11.09
N LYS A 155 -19.21 -13.33 9.86
CA LYS A 155 -18.89 -14.47 8.98
C LYS A 155 -17.38 -14.76 8.92
N SER A 156 -16.57 -13.72 8.92
CA SER A 156 -15.13 -13.80 8.62
C SER A 156 -14.22 -13.56 9.84
N ASN A 157 -14.79 -13.18 10.97
CA ASN A 157 -14.03 -12.74 12.16
C ASN A 157 -13.04 -11.59 11.90
N THR A 158 -13.22 -10.86 10.80
CA THR A 158 -12.45 -9.66 10.43
C THR A 158 -13.32 -8.42 10.54
N PRO A 159 -12.82 -7.28 11.03
CA PRO A 159 -13.55 -6.03 11.02
C PRO A 159 -13.90 -5.60 9.60
N ASP A 160 -14.99 -4.84 9.45
CA ASP A 160 -15.42 -4.29 8.16
C ASP A 160 -14.69 -2.98 7.83
N HIS A 161 -14.24 -2.28 8.87
CA HIS A 161 -13.66 -0.95 8.78
C HIS A 161 -12.73 -0.69 9.96
N GLN A 162 -11.71 0.14 9.72
CA GLN A 162 -10.75 0.56 10.74
C GLN A 162 -10.33 2.02 10.53
N TRP A 163 -10.36 2.82 11.61
CA TRP A 163 -9.73 4.13 11.68
C TRP A 163 -8.44 4.05 12.48
N ILE A 164 -7.40 4.72 11.98
CA ILE A 164 -6.05 4.74 12.56
C ILE A 164 -5.60 6.18 12.70
N ILE A 165 -5.21 6.58 13.90
CA ILE A 165 -4.60 7.89 14.18
C ILE A 165 -3.16 7.63 14.58
N VAL A 166 -2.21 8.24 13.89
CA VAL A 166 -0.77 8.11 14.15
C VAL A 166 -0.21 9.46 14.54
N THR A 167 0.58 9.50 15.62
CA THR A 167 1.39 10.66 16.00
C THR A 167 2.81 10.43 15.51
N LEU A 168 3.38 11.42 14.83
CA LEU A 168 4.78 11.43 14.38
C LEU A 168 5.69 12.06 15.45
N ASP A 169 6.99 11.90 15.29
CA ASP A 169 8.02 12.35 16.26
C ASP A 169 8.12 13.87 16.45
N ASP A 170 7.60 14.66 15.52
CA ASP A 170 7.46 16.11 15.63
C ASP A 170 6.10 16.56 16.22
N GLY A 171 5.23 15.62 16.56
CA GLY A 171 3.88 15.88 17.09
C GLY A 171 2.79 15.99 16.03
N MET A 172 3.13 15.99 14.73
CA MET A 172 2.15 15.95 13.65
C MET A 172 1.28 14.70 13.76
N THR A 173 0.01 14.81 13.36
CA THR A 173 -0.92 13.67 13.33
C THR A 173 -1.35 13.34 11.90
N ILE A 174 -1.43 12.04 11.62
CA ILE A 174 -2.06 11.54 10.41
C ILE A 174 -3.23 10.62 10.77
N THR A 175 -4.29 10.66 9.99
CA THR A 175 -5.49 9.84 10.16
C THR A 175 -5.73 9.03 8.90
N VAL A 176 -5.82 7.71 9.03
CA VAL A 176 -6.07 6.81 7.91
C VAL A 176 -7.28 5.94 8.23
N GLY A 177 -8.26 5.91 7.31
CA GLY A 177 -9.43 5.06 7.41
C GLY A 177 -9.55 4.14 6.21
N GLY A 178 -9.76 2.85 6.44
CA GLY A 178 -9.91 1.86 5.38
C GLY A 178 -10.92 0.79 5.72
N GLY A 179 -11.43 0.14 4.68
CA GLY A 179 -12.34 -0.99 4.84
C GLY A 179 -13.27 -1.17 3.63
N TRP A 180 -14.08 -2.21 3.71
CA TRP A 180 -14.95 -2.71 2.65
C TRP A 180 -16.44 -2.49 2.99
N ILE A 181 -16.84 -1.23 3.04
CA ILE A 181 -18.16 -0.84 3.53
C ILE A 181 -19.08 -0.22 2.49
N LEU A 182 -18.57 0.11 1.29
CA LEU A 182 -19.38 0.72 0.25
C LEU A 182 -20.46 -0.26 -0.25
N PRO A 183 -21.69 0.22 -0.50
CA PRO A 183 -22.79 -0.63 -0.95
C PRO A 183 -22.54 -1.25 -2.32
N LEU A 184 -23.17 -2.38 -2.62
CA LEU A 184 -23.04 -3.09 -3.91
C LEU A 184 -23.39 -2.22 -5.13
N GLY A 185 -24.28 -1.22 -4.96
CA GLY A 185 -24.62 -0.28 -6.03
C GLY A 185 -23.65 0.90 -6.18
N TYR A 186 -22.55 0.94 -5.44
CA TYR A 186 -21.59 2.04 -5.57
C TYR A 186 -21.02 2.09 -7.00
N PRO A 187 -20.95 3.28 -7.64
CA PRO A 187 -20.61 3.38 -9.07
C PRO A 187 -19.16 3.07 -9.41
N ASN A 188 -18.30 2.90 -8.41
CA ASN A 188 -16.88 2.53 -8.54
C ASN A 188 -16.54 1.39 -7.55
N TYR A 189 -15.38 0.75 -7.69
CA TYR A 189 -14.94 -0.26 -6.72
C TYR A 189 -14.38 0.36 -5.43
N SER A 190 -13.95 1.62 -5.46
CA SER A 190 -13.40 2.34 -4.31
C SER A 190 -13.80 3.81 -4.29
N HIS A 191 -13.79 4.38 -3.08
CA HIS A 191 -13.81 5.81 -2.81
C HIS A 191 -12.56 6.16 -2.03
N THR A 192 -11.77 7.09 -2.55
CA THR A 192 -10.55 7.54 -1.87
C THR A 192 -10.50 9.06 -1.83
N TRP A 193 -10.35 9.59 -0.62
CA TRP A 193 -10.13 11.01 -0.33
C TRP A 193 -8.83 11.16 0.41
N ILE A 194 -7.97 12.06 -0.05
CA ILE A 194 -6.71 12.40 0.60
C ILE A 194 -6.66 13.90 0.84
N GLU A 195 -6.31 14.29 2.05
CA GLU A 195 -6.15 15.68 2.46
C GLU A 195 -4.81 15.85 3.15
N VAL A 196 -4.04 16.85 2.73
CA VAL A 196 -2.79 17.26 3.36
C VAL A 196 -2.87 18.76 3.62
N ILE A 197 -2.81 19.16 4.88
CA ILE A 197 -2.88 20.56 5.30
C ILE A 197 -1.54 20.97 5.87
N GLY A 198 -0.99 22.07 5.34
CA GLY A 198 0.20 22.72 5.82
C GLY A 198 -0.08 24.13 6.34
N THR A 199 0.97 24.81 6.79
CA THR A 199 0.89 26.18 7.34
C THR A 199 0.50 27.21 6.29
N ASP A 200 0.85 26.99 5.03
CA ASP A 200 0.70 27.98 3.97
C ASP A 200 -0.25 27.52 2.85
N GLY A 201 -0.80 26.32 2.96
CA GLY A 201 -1.71 25.78 1.95
C GLY A 201 -2.20 24.37 2.22
N SER A 202 -2.91 23.80 1.27
CA SER A 202 -3.45 22.44 1.34
C SER A 202 -3.44 21.75 -0.01
N LEU A 203 -3.41 20.43 0.03
CA LEU A 203 -3.53 19.54 -1.12
C LEU A 203 -4.69 18.55 -0.90
N PHE A 204 -5.50 18.36 -1.92
CA PHE A 204 -6.61 17.41 -1.90
C PHE A 204 -6.54 16.50 -3.12
N ILE A 205 -6.77 15.21 -2.90
CA ILE A 205 -7.00 14.24 -3.97
C ILE A 205 -8.38 13.62 -3.75
N ASP A 206 -9.26 13.78 -4.72
CA ASP A 206 -10.52 13.05 -4.81
C ASP A 206 -10.39 11.99 -5.91
N ASP A 207 -10.24 10.75 -5.49
CA ASP A 207 -10.17 9.59 -6.39
C ASP A 207 -11.51 8.83 -6.45
N SER A 208 -12.59 9.44 -5.97
CA SER A 208 -13.95 8.88 -6.02
C SER A 208 -14.54 8.92 -7.42
N HIS A 209 -14.26 9.99 -8.15
CA HIS A 209 -14.73 10.23 -9.51
C HIS A 209 -13.58 10.00 -10.49
N LYS A 210 -13.46 8.76 -10.96
CA LYS A 210 -12.44 8.41 -11.95
C LYS A 210 -12.79 9.05 -13.29
N ASP A 211 -11.87 9.62 -13.96
CA ASP A 211 -11.89 10.48 -15.15
C ASP A 211 -12.97 10.16 -16.21
N VAL A 212 -13.45 8.92 -16.32
CA VAL A 212 -14.49 8.50 -17.26
C VAL A 212 -15.81 8.28 -16.54
N HIS A 213 -16.86 8.98 -16.98
CA HIS A 213 -18.23 8.78 -16.53
C HIS A 213 -18.99 7.98 -17.58
N LEU A 214 -19.34 6.75 -17.27
CA LEU A 214 -20.16 5.90 -18.12
C LEU A 214 -21.61 5.92 -17.63
N ASN A 215 -22.53 6.29 -18.51
CA ASN A 215 -23.97 6.27 -18.23
C ASN A 215 -24.64 5.26 -19.14
N THR A 216 -25.29 4.26 -18.58
CA THR A 216 -26.03 3.25 -19.34
C THR A 216 -27.46 3.10 -18.82
N VAL A 217 -28.36 2.64 -19.68
CA VAL A 217 -29.74 2.33 -19.29
C VAL A 217 -29.77 1.17 -18.29
N LYS A 218 -28.87 0.21 -18.43
CA LYS A 218 -28.83 -1.01 -17.61
C LYS A 218 -28.24 -0.76 -16.22
N ASP A 219 -27.09 -0.08 -16.15
CA ASP A 219 -26.27 -0.02 -14.94
C ASP A 219 -26.23 1.37 -14.29
N GLY A 220 -26.91 2.37 -14.92
CA GLY A 220 -26.87 3.76 -14.47
C GLY A 220 -25.48 4.38 -14.60
N ILE A 221 -25.08 5.19 -13.62
CA ILE A 221 -23.78 5.86 -13.57
C ILE A 221 -22.73 4.90 -13.06
N ARG A 222 -21.61 4.79 -13.80
CA ARG A 222 -20.40 4.05 -13.43
C ARG A 222 -19.15 4.89 -13.66
N TYR A 223 -18.13 4.64 -12.89
CA TYR A 223 -16.77 5.17 -13.07
C TYR A 223 -15.84 4.00 -13.36
N PRO A 224 -15.70 3.59 -14.63
CA PRO A 224 -15.05 2.32 -14.99
C PRO A 224 -13.54 2.32 -14.80
N MET A 225 -12.91 3.49 -14.81
CA MET A 225 -11.45 3.58 -14.71
C MET A 225 -10.96 3.18 -13.31
N SER A 226 -9.89 2.40 -13.28
CA SER A 226 -9.17 2.06 -12.06
C SER A 226 -7.90 2.89 -11.94
N SER A 227 -7.65 3.46 -10.76
CA SER A 227 -6.42 4.22 -10.52
C SER A 227 -5.21 3.33 -10.22
N MET A 228 -5.42 2.06 -9.85
CA MET A 228 -4.35 1.19 -9.35
C MET A 228 -3.83 0.22 -10.41
N PRO A 229 -4.60 -0.72 -10.96
CA PRO A 229 -4.09 -1.64 -11.96
C PRO A 229 -3.79 -0.94 -13.29
N GLY A 230 -4.44 0.19 -13.58
CA GLY A 230 -4.40 0.82 -14.89
C GLY A 230 -5.33 0.16 -15.89
N GLU A 231 -5.29 0.64 -17.13
CA GLU A 231 -6.12 0.17 -18.23
C GLU A 231 -5.28 -0.53 -19.31
N PRO A 232 -5.78 -1.61 -19.92
CA PRO A 232 -5.09 -2.24 -21.03
C PRO A 232 -5.06 -1.32 -22.25
N VAL A 233 -3.87 -1.17 -22.82
CA VAL A 233 -3.64 -0.44 -24.08
C VAL A 233 -2.92 -1.39 -25.03
N GLU A 234 -3.68 -2.10 -25.87
CA GLU A 234 -3.18 -3.17 -26.75
C GLU A 234 -2.40 -4.24 -25.97
N HIS A 235 -1.07 -4.22 -26.06
CA HIS A 235 -0.17 -5.22 -25.47
C HIS A 235 0.46 -4.77 -24.14
N THR A 236 0.05 -3.63 -23.58
CA THR A 236 0.56 -3.08 -22.33
C THR A 236 -0.55 -2.58 -21.42
N HIS A 237 -0.22 -2.17 -20.22
CA HIS A 237 -1.11 -1.47 -19.29
C HIS A 237 -0.60 -0.06 -19.06
N ALA A 238 -1.51 0.93 -19.08
CA ALA A 238 -1.23 2.29 -18.67
C ALA A 238 -1.70 2.49 -17.23
N GLY A 239 -0.77 2.67 -16.30
CA GLY A 239 -1.11 2.89 -14.89
C GLY A 239 0.01 2.53 -13.91
N PRO A 240 -0.18 2.83 -12.62
CA PRO A 240 0.85 2.75 -11.59
C PRO A 240 1.55 1.39 -11.46
N MET A 241 0.84 0.29 -11.66
CA MET A 241 1.43 -1.06 -11.55
C MET A 241 2.41 -1.36 -12.70
N HIS A 242 2.12 -0.85 -13.91
CA HIS A 242 3.06 -0.94 -15.03
C HIS A 242 4.34 -0.15 -14.72
N GLU A 243 4.17 1.11 -14.28
CA GLU A 243 5.31 1.99 -13.96
C GLU A 243 6.18 1.41 -12.83
N GLU A 244 5.56 0.82 -11.82
CA GLU A 244 6.24 0.14 -10.73
C GLU A 244 7.08 -1.04 -11.22
N THR A 245 6.49 -1.91 -12.05
CA THR A 245 7.17 -3.06 -12.64
C THR A 245 8.35 -2.61 -13.51
N MET A 246 8.14 -1.62 -14.37
CA MET A 246 9.18 -1.08 -15.24
C MET A 246 10.29 -0.38 -14.46
N HIS A 247 9.93 0.32 -13.34
CA HIS A 247 10.93 0.88 -12.43
C HIS A 247 11.84 -0.21 -11.86
N PHE A 248 11.28 -1.32 -11.39
CA PHE A 248 12.06 -2.42 -10.83
C PHE A 248 12.99 -3.05 -11.88
N ILE A 249 12.48 -3.36 -13.07
CA ILE A 249 13.29 -3.88 -14.18
C ILE A 249 14.45 -2.93 -14.49
N ASN A 250 14.17 -1.63 -14.60
CA ASN A 250 15.19 -0.61 -14.87
C ASN A 250 16.20 -0.48 -13.71
N ALA A 251 15.74 -0.56 -12.46
CA ALA A 251 16.61 -0.51 -11.28
C ALA A 251 17.60 -1.70 -11.26
N VAL A 252 17.13 -2.90 -11.64
CA VAL A 252 17.98 -4.08 -11.80
C VAL A 252 18.96 -3.90 -12.96
N ALA A 253 18.47 -3.52 -14.14
CA ALA A 253 19.28 -3.40 -15.36
C ALA A 253 20.37 -2.34 -15.25
N THR A 254 20.09 -1.23 -14.57
CA THR A 254 21.02 -0.09 -14.42
C THR A 254 21.75 -0.05 -13.07
N ASN A 255 21.51 -1.04 -12.22
CA ASN A 255 22.02 -1.11 -10.84
C ASN A 255 21.69 0.14 -9.99
N LYS A 256 20.51 0.75 -10.20
CA LYS A 256 20.02 1.87 -9.39
C LYS A 256 19.24 1.37 -8.17
N PRO A 257 19.08 2.18 -7.12
CA PRO A 257 18.21 1.86 -5.99
C PRO A 257 16.75 1.65 -6.43
N VAL A 258 16.03 0.80 -5.71
CA VAL A 258 14.57 0.69 -5.82
C VAL A 258 13.91 1.84 -5.07
N LEU A 259 12.74 2.28 -5.55
CA LEU A 259 11.98 3.37 -4.90
C LEU A 259 11.33 2.91 -3.59
N VAL A 260 10.76 1.71 -3.57
CA VAL A 260 10.16 1.11 -2.38
C VAL A 260 11.18 0.19 -1.75
N LYS A 261 11.77 0.61 -0.64
CA LYS A 261 12.74 -0.20 0.11
C LYS A 261 12.00 -1.20 1.00
N PRO A 262 12.48 -2.44 1.12
CA PRO A 262 11.82 -3.44 1.98
C PRO A 262 11.79 -3.04 3.46
N GLU A 263 12.76 -2.25 3.94
CA GLU A 263 12.78 -1.70 5.29
C GLU A 263 11.62 -0.72 5.53
N GLU A 264 11.23 0.05 4.51
CA GLU A 264 10.08 0.96 4.58
C GLU A 264 8.78 0.16 4.64
N ALA A 265 8.67 -0.91 3.85
CA ALA A 265 7.53 -1.83 3.89
C ALA A 265 7.39 -2.53 5.26
N LYS A 266 8.51 -2.94 5.86
CA LYS A 266 8.52 -3.47 7.24
C LYS A 266 8.05 -2.43 8.26
N ALA A 267 8.46 -1.16 8.13
CA ALA A 267 8.01 -0.10 9.04
C ALA A 267 6.50 0.15 8.92
N VAL A 268 5.95 0.10 7.71
CA VAL A 268 4.48 0.14 7.49
C VAL A 268 3.79 -1.07 8.14
N MET A 269 4.38 -2.25 8.01
CA MET A 269 3.88 -3.47 8.64
C MET A 269 3.85 -3.35 10.17
N GLU A 270 4.92 -2.86 10.78
CA GLU A 270 4.97 -2.62 12.23
C GLU A 270 3.86 -1.66 12.68
N LEU A 271 3.58 -0.61 11.87
CA LEU A 271 2.56 0.37 12.15
C LEU A 271 1.15 -0.22 12.09
N TYR A 272 0.79 -1.00 11.05
CA TYR A 272 -0.54 -1.59 10.99
C TYR A 272 -0.75 -2.70 12.03
N ILE A 273 0.30 -3.48 12.37
CA ILE A 273 0.22 -4.44 13.48
C ILE A 273 -0.02 -3.71 14.81
N ALA A 274 0.65 -2.60 15.04
CA ALA A 274 0.42 -1.78 16.24
C ALA A 274 -0.98 -1.16 16.25
N ALA A 275 -1.53 -0.80 15.08
CA ALA A 275 -2.91 -0.32 14.95
C ALA A 275 -3.92 -1.43 15.30
N ASP A 276 -3.70 -2.65 14.84
CA ASP A 276 -4.55 -3.80 15.19
C ASP A 276 -4.52 -4.09 16.68
N LEU A 277 -3.33 -4.08 17.28
CA LEU A 277 -3.16 -4.25 18.73
C LEU A 277 -3.83 -3.12 19.52
N SER A 278 -3.76 -1.88 19.03
CA SER A 278 -4.46 -0.74 19.64
C SER A 278 -5.98 -0.92 19.62
N ALA A 279 -6.52 -1.38 18.50
CA ALA A 279 -7.96 -1.65 18.38
C ALA A 279 -8.42 -2.80 19.29
N GLU A 280 -7.60 -3.83 19.45
CA GLU A 280 -7.86 -4.97 20.34
C GLU A 280 -7.86 -4.55 21.81
N ARG A 281 -6.89 -3.72 22.23
CA ARG A 281 -6.72 -3.29 23.62
C ARG A 281 -7.57 -2.09 24.00
N GLY A 282 -8.02 -1.30 23.01
CA GLY A 282 -8.73 -0.05 23.25
C GLY A 282 -7.84 1.08 23.78
N GLU A 283 -6.51 0.98 23.60
CA GLU A 283 -5.53 1.95 24.10
C GLU A 283 -4.47 2.29 23.03
N PRO A 284 -3.81 3.46 23.14
CA PRO A 284 -2.70 3.80 22.24
C PRO A 284 -1.50 2.88 22.43
N ILE A 285 -0.82 2.56 21.32
CA ILE A 285 0.44 1.81 21.30
C ILE A 285 1.59 2.75 20.97
N THR A 286 2.66 2.69 21.75
CA THR A 286 3.93 3.42 21.50
C THR A 286 4.80 2.65 20.51
N LEU A 287 5.50 3.38 19.64
CA LEU A 287 6.42 2.84 18.63
C LEU A 287 7.85 3.37 18.88
N PRO A 288 8.91 2.61 18.56
CA PRO A 288 8.84 1.20 18.19
C PRO A 288 8.30 0.34 19.35
N ARG A 289 7.66 -0.76 19.02
CA ARG A 289 7.15 -1.67 20.05
C ARG A 289 8.32 -2.29 20.82
N ASN A 290 8.29 -2.19 22.14
CA ASN A 290 9.18 -2.99 22.97
C ASN A 290 8.77 -4.47 22.79
N LYS A 291 9.76 -5.31 22.50
CA LYS A 291 9.56 -6.77 22.33
C LYS A 291 9.01 -7.41 23.58
#